data_bfa54631a38dc5146c9670437a838f50
#
_entry.id   bfa54631a38dc5146c9670437a838f50
#
_cell.length_a   1.000
_cell.length_b   1.000
_cell.length_c   1.000
_cell.angle_alpha   90.00
_cell.angle_beta   90.00
_cell.angle_gamma   90.00
#
_symmetry.space_group_name_H-M   'P 1'
#
loop_
_entity.id
_entity.type
_entity.pdbx_description
1 polymer ?
#
loop_
_entity_poly.entity_id
_entity_poly.type
_entity_poly.pdbx_seq_one_letter_code
_entity_poly.pdbx_strand_id
1 'polypeptide(L)'
;MRTVATVAELVAGLRAGDRRAVARLLSLVEDGDRGRVRRVVELCHPITGRAEIVGLTGAPGVGKSTLASGLVAAWRRQGREVAVLAIDPSSPLTGGALLGDRIRLQAHALDEGVYVRSMASRGHLGGLAWAAPHALAVLDAAGFDVVLLETVGVGQGEVEVAAVADVTVVAVAPGMGDAVQAAKAGVLEVGDVLCVTKGDLAGAERTVAELEEAQRDGGLVRTPVLRTNAIAGEGIAELVDVLSALRDERCADPAHRPRHRARAHLQVREIAVAALRRRVDEAITGELLDAVARGDIDPYAAADRLLADLDLPDTTGGSEGAG
;
A
#
# COMPACT_ATOMS: atom_id res chain seq x y z
N MET A 1 33.19 18.79 -2.49
CA MET A 1 32.37 17.59 -2.15
C MET A 1 31.13 18.06 -1.41
N ARG A 2 29.91 17.85 -1.93
CA ARG A 2 28.68 18.11 -1.17
C ARG A 2 28.57 17.02 -0.11
N THR A 3 28.63 17.39 1.16
CA THR A 3 28.41 16.49 2.28
C THR A 3 27.02 15.83 2.11
N VAL A 4 26.97 14.51 2.11
CA VAL A 4 25.68 13.78 2.06
C VAL A 4 24.98 14.02 3.39
N ALA A 5 23.79 14.62 3.36
CA ALA A 5 23.01 14.90 4.56
C ALA A 5 22.69 13.59 5.30
N THR A 6 22.83 13.61 6.61
CA THR A 6 22.45 12.49 7.48
C THR A 6 20.95 12.30 7.53
N VAL A 7 20.48 11.09 7.90
CA VAL A 7 19.04 10.83 8.07
C VAL A 7 18.42 11.79 9.08
N ALA A 8 19.14 12.14 10.17
CA ALA A 8 18.65 13.07 11.18
C ALA A 8 18.45 14.49 10.61
N GLU A 9 19.39 14.98 9.80
CA GLU A 9 19.26 16.28 9.12
C GLU A 9 18.10 16.28 8.13
N LEU A 10 17.90 15.18 7.41
CA LEU A 10 16.76 15.05 6.50
C LEU A 10 15.42 15.04 7.24
N VAL A 11 15.32 14.36 8.38
CA VAL A 11 14.10 14.36 9.21
C VAL A 11 13.86 15.75 9.83
N ALA A 12 14.91 16.46 10.22
CA ALA A 12 14.78 17.85 10.67
C ALA A 12 14.26 18.75 9.53
N GLY A 13 14.78 18.59 8.32
CA GLY A 13 14.31 19.30 7.14
C GLY A 13 12.83 18.95 6.79
N LEU A 14 12.46 17.68 6.87
CA LEU A 14 11.08 17.23 6.70
C LEU A 14 10.12 17.95 7.65
N ARG A 15 10.47 18.03 8.94
CA ARG A 15 9.68 18.77 9.97
C ARG A 15 9.60 20.28 9.72
N ALA A 16 10.57 20.84 9.01
CA ALA A 16 10.57 22.23 8.57
C ALA A 16 9.84 22.47 7.23
N GLY A 17 9.19 21.43 6.65
CA GLY A 17 8.47 21.54 5.39
C GLY A 17 9.35 21.45 4.13
N ASP A 18 10.63 21.03 4.25
CA ASP A 18 11.51 20.88 3.09
C ASP A 18 11.11 19.64 2.25
N ARG A 19 10.45 19.88 1.13
CA ARG A 19 10.04 18.83 0.17
C ARG A 19 11.22 18.05 -0.42
N ARG A 20 12.41 18.64 -0.48
CA ARG A 20 13.62 17.93 -0.94
C ARG A 20 14.06 16.91 0.10
N ALA A 21 13.90 17.23 1.39
CA ALA A 21 14.14 16.27 2.45
C ALA A 21 13.16 15.10 2.39
N VAL A 22 11.86 15.37 2.18
CA VAL A 22 10.83 14.32 1.95
C VAL A 22 11.22 13.42 0.78
N ALA A 23 11.55 14.00 -0.38
CA ALA A 23 11.93 13.25 -1.57
C ALA A 23 13.15 12.34 -1.33
N ARG A 24 14.17 12.84 -0.59
CA ARG A 24 15.37 12.06 -0.25
C ARG A 24 15.07 10.93 0.73
N LEU A 25 14.23 11.16 1.74
CA LEU A 25 13.83 10.13 2.69
C LEU A 25 13.03 9.02 1.98
N LEU A 26 12.11 9.37 1.08
CA LEU A 26 11.38 8.39 0.27
C LEU A 26 12.32 7.58 -0.64
N SER A 27 13.33 8.22 -1.25
CA SER A 27 14.34 7.50 -2.03
C SER A 27 15.16 6.54 -1.17
N LEU A 28 15.56 6.93 0.05
CA LEU A 28 16.26 6.02 0.98
C LEU A 28 15.41 4.81 1.36
N VAL A 29 14.10 5.01 1.54
CA VAL A 29 13.15 3.91 1.81
C VAL A 29 13.03 2.98 0.60
N GLU A 30 12.95 3.55 -0.61
CA GLU A 30 12.84 2.79 -1.86
C GLU A 30 14.13 2.03 -2.20
N ASP A 31 15.32 2.61 -1.92
CA ASP A 31 16.62 1.98 -2.18
C ASP A 31 16.89 0.76 -1.30
N GLY A 32 16.18 0.61 -0.19
CA GLY A 32 16.14 -0.61 0.60
C GLY A 32 17.36 -0.88 1.47
N ASP A 33 18.28 0.09 1.69
CA ASP A 33 19.31 -0.02 2.73
C ASP A 33 18.65 -0.10 4.12
N ARG A 34 18.61 -1.31 4.67
CA ARG A 34 17.86 -1.60 5.90
C ARG A 34 18.33 -0.78 7.11
N GLY A 35 19.61 -0.50 7.22
CA GLY A 35 20.13 0.32 8.32
C GLY A 35 19.61 1.74 8.24
N ARG A 36 19.60 2.32 7.03
CA ARG A 36 19.06 3.66 6.79
C ARG A 36 17.56 3.69 6.92
N VAL A 37 16.83 2.71 6.34
CA VAL A 37 15.37 2.59 6.48
C VAL A 37 14.97 2.49 7.94
N ARG A 38 15.63 1.63 8.73
CA ARG A 38 15.42 1.53 10.17
C ARG A 38 15.57 2.89 10.85
N ARG A 39 16.65 3.62 10.54
CA ARG A 39 16.89 4.94 11.13
C ARG A 39 15.85 5.98 10.71
N VAL A 40 15.36 5.94 9.48
CA VAL A 40 14.24 6.79 9.02
C VAL A 40 12.99 6.49 9.84
N VAL A 41 12.62 5.21 9.99
CA VAL A 41 11.43 4.80 10.74
C VAL A 41 11.56 5.19 12.22
N GLU A 42 12.68 4.93 12.87
CA GLU A 42 12.94 5.30 14.28
C GLU A 42 12.71 6.80 14.53
N LEU A 43 13.10 7.66 13.59
CA LEU A 43 13.00 9.11 13.74
C LEU A 43 11.62 9.65 13.30
N CYS A 44 10.96 9.04 12.33
CA CYS A 44 9.63 9.45 11.86
C CYS A 44 8.51 8.93 12.76
N HIS A 45 8.58 7.66 13.23
CA HIS A 45 7.50 7.01 13.97
C HIS A 45 6.91 7.82 15.14
N PRO A 46 7.71 8.53 15.96
CA PRO A 46 7.17 9.32 17.09
C PRO A 46 6.31 10.53 16.66
N ILE A 47 6.34 10.91 15.40
CA ILE A 47 5.63 12.09 14.84
C ILE A 47 4.62 11.72 13.76
N THR A 48 4.30 10.43 13.62
CA THR A 48 3.23 9.91 12.73
C THR A 48 1.88 9.80 13.46
N GLY A 49 0.85 9.42 12.73
CA GLY A 49 -0.50 9.12 13.24
C GLY A 49 -1.48 10.28 13.08
N ARG A 50 -1.20 11.25 12.21
CA ARG A 50 -2.08 12.39 11.90
C ARG A 50 -2.72 12.28 10.52
N ALA A 51 -2.00 11.77 9.54
CA ALA A 51 -2.49 11.63 8.18
C ALA A 51 -3.60 10.58 8.09
N GLU A 52 -4.62 10.90 7.31
CA GLU A 52 -5.61 9.94 6.84
C GLU A 52 -5.04 9.18 5.64
N ILE A 53 -4.89 7.87 5.74
CA ILE A 53 -4.38 7.04 4.65
C ILE A 53 -5.55 6.43 3.90
N VAL A 54 -5.79 6.90 2.68
CA VAL A 54 -6.83 6.40 1.79
C VAL A 54 -6.20 5.51 0.73
N GLY A 55 -6.59 4.24 0.70
CA GLY A 55 -6.20 3.29 -0.33
C GLY A 55 -7.14 3.36 -1.53
N LEU A 56 -6.58 3.36 -2.74
CA LEU A 56 -7.34 3.30 -3.99
C LEU A 56 -6.85 2.11 -4.81
N THR A 57 -7.73 1.15 -5.02
CA THR A 57 -7.46 -0.06 -5.79
C THR A 57 -8.55 -0.36 -6.82
N GLY A 58 -8.36 -1.38 -7.64
CA GLY A 58 -9.27 -1.81 -8.70
C GLY A 58 -8.53 -2.20 -9.97
N ALA A 59 -9.22 -2.82 -10.93
CA ALA A 59 -8.63 -3.34 -12.15
C ALA A 59 -7.93 -2.26 -13.02
N PRO A 60 -6.99 -2.62 -13.89
CA PRO A 60 -6.40 -1.68 -14.84
C PRO A 60 -7.47 -1.05 -15.74
N GLY A 61 -7.33 0.25 -16.02
CA GLY A 61 -8.24 0.95 -16.94
C GLY A 61 -9.60 1.36 -16.36
N VAL A 62 -9.92 1.03 -15.10
CA VAL A 62 -11.18 1.47 -14.46
C VAL A 62 -11.22 2.97 -14.18
N GLY A 63 -10.12 3.70 -14.27
CA GLY A 63 -10.09 5.16 -14.07
C GLY A 63 -9.59 5.60 -12.69
N LYS A 64 -8.81 4.77 -11.99
CA LYS A 64 -8.23 5.08 -10.67
C LYS A 64 -7.48 6.42 -10.65
N SER A 65 -6.55 6.65 -11.57
CA SER A 65 -5.75 7.88 -11.58
C SER A 65 -6.60 9.14 -11.89
N THR A 66 -7.70 9.00 -12.65
CA THR A 66 -8.66 10.09 -12.87
C THR A 66 -9.46 10.35 -11.57
N LEU A 67 -9.90 9.30 -10.90
CA LEU A 67 -10.56 9.38 -9.60
C LEU A 67 -9.62 9.99 -8.55
N ALA A 68 -8.36 9.56 -8.50
CA ALA A 68 -7.32 10.11 -7.64
C ALA A 68 -7.17 11.63 -7.84
N SER A 69 -7.11 12.09 -9.10
CA SER A 69 -7.05 13.53 -9.40
C SER A 69 -8.28 14.29 -8.90
N GLY A 70 -9.47 13.70 -9.06
CA GLY A 70 -10.73 14.28 -8.56
C GLY A 70 -10.75 14.39 -7.03
N LEU A 71 -10.30 13.34 -6.31
CA LEU A 71 -10.20 13.31 -4.86
C LEU A 71 -9.19 14.35 -4.36
N VAL A 72 -7.98 14.42 -4.97
CA VAL A 72 -6.98 15.43 -4.64
C VAL A 72 -7.56 16.83 -4.78
N ALA A 73 -8.22 17.12 -5.90
CA ALA A 73 -8.86 18.44 -6.10
C ALA A 73 -9.93 18.73 -5.03
N ALA A 74 -10.70 17.74 -4.61
CA ALA A 74 -11.73 17.92 -3.58
C ALA A 74 -11.11 18.20 -2.21
N TRP A 75 -10.12 17.44 -1.77
CA TRP A 75 -9.40 17.70 -0.51
C TRP A 75 -8.67 19.05 -0.52
N ARG A 76 -8.07 19.43 -1.66
CA ARG A 76 -7.43 20.75 -1.79
C ARG A 76 -8.43 21.90 -1.66
N ARG A 77 -9.66 21.76 -2.17
CA ARG A 77 -10.73 22.76 -1.95
C ARG A 77 -11.12 22.90 -0.49
N GLN A 78 -10.94 21.84 0.32
CA GLN A 78 -11.12 21.87 1.78
C GLN A 78 -9.90 22.45 2.52
N GLY A 79 -8.84 22.88 1.80
CA GLY A 79 -7.61 23.40 2.39
C GLY A 79 -6.64 22.35 2.91
N ARG A 80 -6.90 21.05 2.67
CA ARG A 80 -6.05 19.95 3.18
C ARG A 80 -4.78 19.81 2.34
N GLU A 81 -3.65 19.50 2.98
CA GLU A 81 -2.43 19.10 2.30
C GLU A 81 -2.47 17.61 1.95
N VAL A 82 -2.19 17.28 0.68
CA VAL A 82 -2.39 15.94 0.12
C VAL A 82 -1.10 15.38 -0.44
N ALA A 83 -0.72 14.19 0.00
CA ALA A 83 0.29 13.39 -0.67
C ALA A 83 -0.34 12.27 -1.48
N VAL A 84 0.19 11.98 -2.66
CA VAL A 84 -0.17 10.81 -3.48
C VAL A 84 1.05 9.92 -3.62
N LEU A 85 0.91 8.69 -3.16
CA LEU A 85 1.89 7.62 -3.30
C LEU A 85 1.34 6.61 -4.32
N ALA A 86 1.86 6.65 -5.54
CA ALA A 86 1.51 5.69 -6.57
C ALA A 86 2.52 4.54 -6.57
N ILE A 87 2.04 3.30 -6.49
CA ILE A 87 2.88 2.12 -6.55
C ILE A 87 2.72 1.47 -7.92
N ASP A 88 3.75 1.59 -8.74
CA ASP A 88 3.78 1.05 -10.10
C ASP A 88 4.50 -0.30 -10.15
N PRO A 89 4.11 -1.20 -11.09
CA PRO A 89 4.94 -2.36 -11.40
C PRO A 89 6.32 -1.89 -11.86
N SER A 90 7.35 -2.60 -11.45
CA SER A 90 8.71 -2.31 -11.87
C SER A 90 8.85 -2.49 -13.38
N SER A 91 9.46 -1.54 -14.06
CA SER A 91 9.87 -1.72 -15.44
C SER A 91 10.92 -2.85 -15.51
N PRO A 92 10.71 -3.90 -16.33
CA PRO A 92 11.70 -4.97 -16.49
C PRO A 92 13.02 -4.47 -17.07
N LEU A 93 13.04 -3.29 -17.72
CA LEU A 93 14.22 -2.73 -18.36
C LEU A 93 15.01 -1.77 -17.45
N THR A 94 14.34 -0.99 -16.62
CA THR A 94 14.97 0.05 -15.81
C THR A 94 14.90 -0.19 -14.31
N GLY A 95 14.06 -1.14 -13.86
CA GLY A 95 13.78 -1.39 -12.45
C GLY A 95 13.05 -0.22 -11.74
N GLY A 96 12.75 0.86 -12.46
CA GLY A 96 12.05 2.04 -11.94
C GLY A 96 10.55 1.99 -12.21
N ALA A 97 9.79 2.89 -11.58
CA ALA A 97 8.37 3.05 -11.81
C ALA A 97 8.07 3.45 -13.26
N LEU A 98 7.05 2.85 -13.86
CA LEU A 98 6.58 3.25 -15.18
C LEU A 98 5.98 4.66 -15.13
N LEU A 99 6.46 5.57 -15.98
CA LEU A 99 6.16 7.01 -15.96
C LEU A 99 4.70 7.39 -16.29
N GLY A 100 3.80 6.42 -16.55
CA GLY A 100 2.45 6.66 -17.03
C GLY A 100 1.55 7.47 -16.09
N ASP A 101 1.68 7.28 -14.78
CA ASP A 101 0.76 7.88 -13.81
C ASP A 101 1.11 9.33 -13.45
N ARG A 102 2.37 9.74 -13.58
CA ARG A 102 2.76 11.15 -13.39
C ARG A 102 2.02 12.11 -14.32
N ILE A 103 1.67 11.69 -15.54
CA ILE A 103 1.01 12.54 -16.53
C ILE A 103 -0.41 12.92 -16.10
N ARG A 104 -1.12 12.03 -15.39
CA ARG A 104 -2.52 12.25 -15.00
C ARG A 104 -2.67 13.14 -13.77
N LEU A 105 -1.66 13.19 -12.90
CA LEU A 105 -1.61 14.08 -11.75
C LEU A 105 -0.86 15.40 -12.03
N GLN A 106 -0.43 15.63 -13.28
CA GLN A 106 0.22 16.89 -13.69
C GLN A 106 -0.67 18.12 -13.47
N ALA A 107 -1.99 17.97 -13.47
CA ALA A 107 -2.92 19.05 -13.14
C ALA A 107 -2.65 19.65 -11.74
N HIS A 108 -2.04 18.88 -10.82
CA HIS A 108 -1.72 19.30 -9.46
C HIS A 108 -0.24 19.61 -9.25
N ALA A 109 0.61 19.52 -10.30
CA ALA A 109 2.06 19.65 -10.19
C ALA A 109 2.53 21.06 -9.70
N LEU A 110 1.70 22.07 -9.88
CA LEU A 110 1.97 23.46 -9.45
C LEU A 110 1.28 23.80 -8.11
N ASP A 111 0.46 22.90 -7.55
CA ASP A 111 -0.18 23.13 -6.26
C ASP A 111 0.81 22.80 -5.13
N GLU A 112 1.20 23.83 -4.39
CA GLU A 112 2.12 23.67 -3.26
C GLU A 112 1.56 22.80 -2.14
N GLY A 113 0.25 22.58 -2.03
CA GLY A 113 -0.37 21.68 -1.07
C GLY A 113 -0.46 20.23 -1.56
N VAL A 114 0.09 19.91 -2.75
CA VAL A 114 0.10 18.55 -3.29
C VAL A 114 1.52 18.01 -3.44
N TYR A 115 1.74 16.79 -2.99
CA TYR A 115 2.99 16.07 -3.19
C TYR A 115 2.70 14.73 -3.89
N VAL A 116 3.38 14.46 -5.00
CA VAL A 116 3.19 13.22 -5.78
C VAL A 116 4.50 12.44 -5.85
N ARG A 117 4.45 11.17 -5.51
CA ARG A 117 5.59 10.24 -5.63
C ARG A 117 5.12 8.93 -6.22
N SER A 118 5.79 8.48 -7.29
CA SER A 118 5.69 7.09 -7.77
C SER A 118 6.85 6.27 -7.22
N MET A 119 6.56 5.06 -6.77
CA MET A 119 7.53 4.08 -6.31
C MET A 119 7.35 2.79 -7.11
N ALA A 120 8.44 2.10 -7.40
CA ALA A 120 8.39 0.81 -8.07
C ALA A 120 8.10 -0.32 -7.06
N SER A 121 7.12 -1.18 -7.38
CA SER A 121 6.94 -2.46 -6.69
C SER A 121 8.05 -3.41 -7.12
N ARG A 122 9.29 -3.18 -6.68
CA ARG A 122 10.42 -4.05 -7.05
C ARG A 122 10.04 -5.48 -6.70
N GLY A 123 9.85 -6.36 -7.71
CA GLY A 123 9.34 -7.73 -7.66
C GLY A 123 10.08 -8.74 -6.75
N HIS A 124 10.63 -8.28 -5.66
CA HIS A 124 11.11 -9.10 -4.56
C HIS A 124 9.89 -9.57 -3.75
N LEU A 125 9.89 -10.81 -3.36
CA LEU A 125 8.97 -11.43 -2.41
C LEU A 125 8.76 -10.48 -1.20
N GLY A 126 7.66 -9.71 -1.22
CA GLY A 126 7.38 -8.65 -0.26
C GLY A 126 6.88 -7.32 -0.86
N GLY A 127 6.96 -7.12 -2.17
CA GLY A 127 6.35 -6.05 -3.00
C GLY A 127 6.01 -4.73 -2.29
N LEU A 128 4.75 -4.35 -2.36
CA LEU A 128 4.13 -3.23 -1.66
C LEU A 128 4.32 -3.31 -0.14
N ALA A 129 4.29 -4.53 0.40
CA ALA A 129 4.31 -4.79 1.83
C ALA A 129 5.55 -4.26 2.54
N TRP A 130 6.70 -4.12 1.86
CA TRP A 130 7.92 -3.64 2.49
C TRP A 130 8.09 -2.12 2.45
N ALA A 131 8.03 -1.51 1.27
CA ALA A 131 8.40 -0.10 1.09
C ALA A 131 7.25 0.87 1.42
N ALA A 132 5.99 0.49 1.11
CA ALA A 132 4.85 1.36 1.28
C ALA A 132 4.60 1.79 2.73
N PRO A 133 4.61 0.92 3.75
CA PRO A 133 4.41 1.34 5.13
C PRO A 133 5.45 2.36 5.60
N HIS A 134 6.70 2.22 5.15
CA HIS A 134 7.77 3.14 5.52
C HIS A 134 7.65 4.48 4.79
N ALA A 135 7.25 4.46 3.51
CA ALA A 135 6.97 5.67 2.75
C ALA A 135 5.76 6.43 3.32
N LEU A 136 4.70 5.72 3.70
CA LEU A 136 3.54 6.30 4.37
C LEU A 136 3.93 6.96 5.69
N ALA A 137 4.80 6.34 6.49
CA ALA A 137 5.31 6.94 7.72
C ALA A 137 6.12 8.22 7.47
N VAL A 138 6.89 8.30 6.39
CA VAL A 138 7.60 9.53 5.99
C VAL A 138 6.63 10.63 5.59
N LEU A 139 5.58 10.31 4.81
CA LEU A 139 4.58 11.28 4.36
C LEU A 139 3.72 11.79 5.53
N ASP A 140 3.30 10.90 6.42
CA ASP A 140 2.58 11.27 7.65
C ASP A 140 3.44 12.18 8.54
N ALA A 141 4.71 11.81 8.77
CA ALA A 141 5.66 12.63 9.53
C ALA A 141 5.94 13.99 8.87
N ALA A 142 5.76 14.12 7.55
CA ALA A 142 5.90 15.37 6.81
C ALA A 142 4.72 16.34 7.04
N GLY A 143 3.62 15.86 7.64
CA GLY A 143 2.50 16.70 8.04
C GLY A 143 1.38 16.80 7.00
N PHE A 144 1.34 15.92 5.99
CA PHE A 144 0.20 15.84 5.08
C PHE A 144 -1.06 15.39 5.83
N ASP A 145 -2.21 16.04 5.53
CA ASP A 145 -3.50 15.70 6.13
C ASP A 145 -4.08 14.41 5.56
N VAL A 146 -3.81 14.15 4.27
CA VAL A 146 -4.25 12.95 3.54
C VAL A 146 -3.11 12.36 2.76
N VAL A 147 -2.96 11.05 2.84
CA VAL A 147 -2.07 10.29 1.95
C VAL A 147 -2.92 9.33 1.12
N LEU A 148 -3.04 9.60 -0.17
CA LEU A 148 -3.70 8.72 -1.13
C LEU A 148 -2.69 7.68 -1.64
N LEU A 149 -2.92 6.42 -1.33
CA LEU A 149 -2.14 5.28 -1.81
C LEU A 149 -2.83 4.65 -3.01
N GLU A 150 -2.30 4.87 -4.20
CA GLU A 150 -2.82 4.28 -5.44
C GLU A 150 -1.96 3.09 -5.88
N THR A 151 -2.61 1.97 -6.22
CA THR A 151 -1.92 0.82 -6.83
C THR A 151 -2.33 0.64 -8.27
N VAL A 152 -1.40 0.16 -9.09
CA VAL A 152 -1.69 -0.30 -10.45
C VAL A 152 -2.23 -1.72 -10.35
N GLY A 153 -3.56 -1.86 -10.44
CA GLY A 153 -4.33 -3.08 -10.23
C GLY A 153 -3.85 -4.28 -11.05
N VAL A 154 -2.95 -5.06 -10.47
CA VAL A 154 -2.49 -6.35 -10.99
C VAL A 154 -2.46 -7.36 -9.83
N GLY A 155 -3.63 -7.88 -9.45
CA GLY A 155 -3.73 -9.04 -8.57
C GLY A 155 -3.48 -8.74 -7.08
N GLN A 156 -2.46 -9.32 -6.46
CA GLN A 156 -2.23 -9.31 -5.00
C GLN A 156 -2.10 -7.93 -4.33
N GLY A 157 -1.82 -6.86 -5.08
CA GLY A 157 -1.70 -5.50 -4.55
C GLY A 157 -2.99 -4.94 -3.94
N GLU A 158 -4.15 -5.50 -4.26
CA GLU A 158 -5.45 -5.05 -3.76
C GLU A 158 -5.62 -5.34 -2.27
N VAL A 159 -5.23 -6.54 -1.82
CA VAL A 159 -5.26 -6.93 -0.39
C VAL A 159 -4.19 -6.18 0.40
N GLU A 160 -3.02 -5.95 -0.21
CA GLU A 160 -1.91 -5.23 0.43
C GLU A 160 -2.25 -3.77 0.71
N VAL A 161 -3.00 -3.09 -0.18
CA VAL A 161 -3.48 -1.71 0.06
C VAL A 161 -4.40 -1.65 1.27
N ALA A 162 -5.37 -2.56 1.33
CA ALA A 162 -6.33 -2.60 2.44
C ALA A 162 -5.64 -2.90 3.79
N ALA A 163 -4.51 -3.60 3.77
CA ALA A 163 -3.74 -3.89 4.98
C ALA A 163 -3.00 -2.67 5.54
N VAL A 164 -2.73 -1.65 4.70
CA VAL A 164 -1.95 -0.46 5.11
C VAL A 164 -2.77 0.83 5.12
N ALA A 165 -3.93 0.89 4.45
CA ALA A 165 -4.82 2.03 4.44
C ALA A 165 -5.76 2.07 5.66
N ASP A 166 -6.21 3.27 6.04
CA ASP A 166 -7.25 3.45 7.06
C ASP A 166 -8.63 3.22 6.46
N VAL A 167 -8.82 3.66 5.21
CA VAL A 167 -10.04 3.44 4.40
C VAL A 167 -9.63 3.05 3.00
N THR A 168 -10.29 2.03 2.42
CA THR A 168 -9.99 1.52 1.08
C THR A 168 -11.16 1.73 0.13
N VAL A 169 -10.90 2.40 -0.99
CA VAL A 169 -11.81 2.56 -2.12
C VAL A 169 -11.49 1.52 -3.18
N VAL A 170 -12.47 0.71 -3.54
CA VAL A 170 -12.38 -0.21 -4.68
C VAL A 170 -13.09 0.42 -5.88
N ALA A 171 -12.33 0.76 -6.90
CA ALA A 171 -12.84 1.33 -8.14
C ALA A 171 -13.25 0.25 -9.14
N VAL A 172 -14.47 0.39 -9.68
CA VAL A 172 -15.05 -0.50 -10.68
C VAL A 172 -15.58 0.36 -11.84
N ALA A 173 -15.48 -0.12 -13.09
CA ALA A 173 -16.03 0.60 -14.25
C ALA A 173 -17.15 -0.19 -14.92
N PRO A 174 -18.15 0.48 -15.51
CA PRO A 174 -19.21 -0.18 -16.25
C PRO A 174 -18.68 -0.98 -17.45
N GLY A 175 -19.26 -2.14 -17.72
CA GLY A 175 -19.04 -2.92 -18.95
C GLY A 175 -17.75 -3.75 -18.99
N MET A 176 -16.96 -3.78 -17.93
CA MET A 176 -15.72 -4.57 -17.90
C MET A 176 -15.94 -6.04 -17.47
N GLY A 177 -17.17 -6.47 -17.19
CA GLY A 177 -17.45 -7.82 -16.70
C GLY A 177 -16.89 -8.08 -15.28
N ASP A 178 -16.12 -7.14 -14.79
CA ASP A 178 -15.26 -7.27 -13.62
C ASP A 178 -16.00 -7.04 -12.30
N ALA A 179 -17.19 -6.40 -12.31
CA ALA A 179 -17.96 -6.19 -11.09
C ALA A 179 -18.35 -7.54 -10.44
N VAL A 180 -18.82 -8.50 -11.27
CA VAL A 180 -19.13 -9.86 -10.82
C VAL A 180 -17.85 -10.67 -10.57
N GLN A 181 -16.78 -10.43 -11.33
CA GLN A 181 -15.48 -11.07 -11.10
C GLN A 181 -14.75 -10.52 -9.89
N ALA A 182 -14.82 -9.22 -9.64
CA ALA A 182 -14.31 -8.59 -8.42
C ALA A 182 -15.05 -9.11 -7.17
N ALA A 183 -16.37 -9.28 -7.27
CA ALA A 183 -17.17 -9.95 -6.23
C ALA A 183 -16.68 -11.38 -5.94
N LYS A 184 -16.35 -12.14 -7.01
CA LYS A 184 -15.85 -13.51 -6.87
C LYS A 184 -14.40 -13.61 -6.42
N ALA A 185 -13.60 -12.56 -6.60
CA ALA A 185 -12.17 -12.53 -6.29
C ALA A 185 -11.84 -12.05 -4.86
N GLY A 186 -12.84 -11.87 -3.98
CA GLY A 186 -12.62 -11.39 -2.61
C GLY A 186 -12.26 -9.89 -2.51
N VAL A 187 -12.24 -9.16 -3.63
CA VAL A 187 -11.92 -7.73 -3.65
C VAL A 187 -13.00 -6.90 -2.94
N LEU A 188 -14.26 -7.38 -2.95
CA LEU A 188 -15.34 -6.73 -2.20
C LEU A 188 -15.18 -6.85 -0.69
N GLU A 189 -14.45 -7.86 -0.21
CA GLU A 189 -14.23 -8.08 1.23
C GLU A 189 -13.22 -7.09 1.82
N VAL A 190 -12.34 -6.53 0.97
CA VAL A 190 -11.27 -5.61 1.41
C VAL A 190 -11.64 -4.15 1.25
N GLY A 191 -12.69 -3.82 0.48
CA GLY A 191 -13.15 -2.47 0.22
C GLY A 191 -14.04 -1.92 1.34
N ASP A 192 -13.80 -0.69 1.72
CA ASP A 192 -14.66 0.05 2.65
C ASP A 192 -15.68 0.92 1.90
N VAL A 193 -15.38 1.24 0.65
CA VAL A 193 -16.26 1.92 -0.31
C VAL A 193 -16.07 1.29 -1.67
N LEU A 194 -17.17 0.96 -2.34
CA LEU A 194 -17.17 0.56 -3.74
C LEU A 194 -17.52 1.78 -4.60
N CYS A 195 -16.62 2.14 -5.52
CA CYS A 195 -16.78 3.33 -6.35
C CYS A 195 -16.95 2.93 -7.82
N VAL A 196 -18.16 3.10 -8.35
CA VAL A 196 -18.42 2.95 -9.79
C VAL A 196 -17.95 4.23 -10.49
N THR A 197 -16.81 4.14 -11.14
CA THR A 197 -16.21 5.23 -11.93
C THR A 197 -16.86 5.34 -13.31
N LYS A 198 -16.52 6.41 -14.07
CA LYS A 198 -17.10 6.65 -15.41
C LYS A 198 -18.63 6.59 -15.37
N GLY A 199 -19.23 7.26 -14.38
CA GLY A 199 -20.65 7.24 -14.11
C GLY A 199 -21.52 7.82 -15.23
N ASP A 200 -20.92 8.46 -16.23
CA ASP A 200 -21.52 8.94 -17.48
C ASP A 200 -21.74 7.83 -18.52
N LEU A 201 -21.05 6.70 -18.38
CA LEU A 201 -21.22 5.58 -19.32
C LEU A 201 -22.52 4.82 -19.10
N ALA A 202 -23.10 4.38 -20.23
CA ALA A 202 -24.24 3.48 -20.20
C ALA A 202 -23.91 2.22 -19.40
N GLY A 203 -24.80 1.84 -18.47
CA GLY A 203 -24.61 0.68 -17.58
C GLY A 203 -24.05 1.00 -16.20
N ALA A 204 -23.68 2.25 -15.91
CA ALA A 204 -23.19 2.61 -14.57
C ALA A 204 -24.21 2.31 -13.46
N GLU A 205 -25.48 2.63 -13.66
CA GLU A 205 -26.57 2.33 -12.72
C GLU A 205 -26.76 0.82 -12.53
N ARG A 206 -26.64 0.06 -13.61
CA ARG A 206 -26.72 -1.39 -13.57
C ARG A 206 -25.54 -1.98 -12.77
N THR A 207 -24.33 -1.45 -12.96
CA THR A 207 -23.16 -1.89 -12.18
C THR A 207 -23.33 -1.61 -10.69
N VAL A 208 -23.91 -0.48 -10.31
CA VAL A 208 -24.27 -0.19 -8.91
C VAL A 208 -25.22 -1.24 -8.36
N ALA A 209 -26.31 -1.53 -9.08
CA ALA A 209 -27.31 -2.52 -8.67
C ALA A 209 -26.71 -3.94 -8.53
N GLU A 210 -25.84 -4.34 -9.47
CA GLU A 210 -25.15 -5.64 -9.44
C GLU A 210 -24.21 -5.77 -8.22
N LEU A 211 -23.50 -4.69 -7.84
CA LEU A 211 -22.64 -4.66 -6.65
C LEU A 211 -23.46 -4.75 -5.36
N GLU A 212 -24.56 -4.02 -5.27
CA GLU A 212 -25.47 -4.07 -4.12
C GLU A 212 -26.14 -5.45 -3.97
N GLU A 213 -26.47 -6.11 -5.08
CA GLU A 213 -27.01 -7.47 -5.10
C GLU A 213 -25.96 -8.47 -4.63
N ALA A 214 -24.75 -8.40 -5.16
CA ALA A 214 -23.65 -9.28 -4.77
C ALA A 214 -23.33 -9.19 -3.26
N GLN A 215 -23.40 -7.99 -2.67
CA GLN A 215 -23.23 -7.83 -1.22
C GLN A 215 -24.35 -8.52 -0.42
N ARG A 216 -25.60 -8.44 -0.89
CA ARG A 216 -26.75 -9.09 -0.23
C ARG A 216 -26.62 -10.61 -0.27
N ASP A 217 -26.26 -11.16 -1.41
CA ASP A 217 -26.12 -12.60 -1.63
C ASP A 217 -24.90 -13.19 -0.88
N GLY A 218 -23.82 -12.43 -0.77
CA GLY A 218 -22.60 -12.83 -0.07
C GLY A 218 -22.68 -12.74 1.45
N GLY A 219 -23.76 -12.19 2.02
CA GLY A 219 -23.86 -11.96 3.47
C GLY A 219 -22.80 -10.99 4.02
N LEU A 220 -22.22 -10.18 3.14
CA LEU A 220 -21.15 -9.23 3.48
C LEU A 220 -21.72 -8.03 4.23
N VAL A 221 -20.85 -7.38 5.02
CA VAL A 221 -21.16 -6.08 5.63
C VAL A 221 -21.53 -5.10 4.51
N ARG A 222 -22.58 -4.34 4.70
CA ARG A 222 -23.11 -3.42 3.68
C ARG A 222 -22.13 -2.26 3.45
N THR A 223 -21.25 -2.43 2.46
CA THR A 223 -20.27 -1.42 2.02
C THR A 223 -20.97 -0.38 1.14
N PRO A 224 -20.80 0.94 1.35
CA PRO A 224 -21.35 1.97 0.49
C PRO A 224 -20.95 1.78 -0.97
N VAL A 225 -21.90 1.87 -1.89
CA VAL A 225 -21.67 1.85 -3.34
C VAL A 225 -21.96 3.24 -3.89
N LEU A 226 -20.95 3.92 -4.40
CA LEU A 226 -21.06 5.28 -4.92
C LEU A 226 -20.75 5.32 -6.42
N ARG A 227 -21.47 6.16 -7.15
CA ARG A 227 -21.22 6.44 -8.56
C ARG A 227 -20.49 7.76 -8.72
N THR A 228 -19.41 7.78 -9.51
CA THR A 228 -18.63 8.98 -9.75
C THR A 228 -18.35 9.19 -11.25
N ASN A 229 -18.36 10.46 -11.67
CA ASN A 229 -17.74 10.91 -12.90
C ASN A 229 -16.66 11.93 -12.55
N ALA A 230 -15.43 11.46 -12.39
CA ALA A 230 -14.32 12.29 -11.92
C ALA A 230 -13.95 13.41 -12.91
N ILE A 231 -14.24 13.24 -14.20
CA ILE A 231 -14.00 14.27 -15.22
C ILE A 231 -14.97 15.45 -15.05
N ALA A 232 -16.25 15.16 -14.78
CA ALA A 232 -17.27 16.18 -14.52
C ALA A 232 -17.28 16.65 -13.05
N GLY A 233 -16.56 15.98 -12.17
CA GLY A 233 -16.56 16.26 -10.73
C GLY A 233 -17.79 15.72 -9.97
N GLU A 234 -18.64 14.94 -10.64
CA GLU A 234 -19.88 14.39 -10.07
C GLU A 234 -19.58 13.22 -9.10
N GLY A 235 -20.24 13.22 -7.95
CA GLY A 235 -20.11 12.19 -6.92
C GLY A 235 -18.79 12.25 -6.12
N ILE A 236 -17.84 13.13 -6.48
CA ILE A 236 -16.55 13.22 -5.78
C ILE A 236 -16.68 13.81 -4.37
N ALA A 237 -17.50 14.85 -4.21
CA ALA A 237 -17.74 15.46 -2.90
C ALA A 237 -18.39 14.44 -1.94
N GLU A 238 -19.40 13.72 -2.42
CA GLU A 238 -20.08 12.67 -1.65
C GLU A 238 -19.10 11.56 -1.24
N LEU A 239 -18.22 11.13 -2.17
CA LEU A 239 -17.19 10.13 -1.85
C LEU A 239 -16.26 10.63 -0.75
N VAL A 240 -15.80 11.89 -0.80
CA VAL A 240 -14.94 12.49 0.23
C VAL A 240 -15.66 12.55 1.59
N ASP A 241 -16.95 12.89 1.60
CA ASP A 241 -17.76 12.95 2.83
C ASP A 241 -17.90 11.54 3.46
N VAL A 242 -18.15 10.51 2.62
CA VAL A 242 -18.22 9.12 3.07
C VAL A 242 -16.88 8.64 3.63
N LEU A 243 -15.76 8.96 2.95
CA LEU A 243 -14.42 8.61 3.44
C LEU A 243 -14.14 9.24 4.81
N SER A 244 -14.46 10.52 4.96
CA SER A 244 -14.29 11.24 6.23
C SER A 244 -15.15 10.65 7.35
N ALA A 245 -16.42 10.32 7.07
CA ALA A 245 -17.32 9.70 8.03
C ALA A 245 -16.83 8.33 8.49
N LEU A 246 -16.37 7.48 7.55
CA LEU A 246 -15.81 6.17 7.87
C LEU A 246 -14.54 6.27 8.72
N ARG A 247 -13.67 7.24 8.43
CA ARG A 247 -12.49 7.51 9.25
C ARG A 247 -12.88 7.91 10.67
N ASP A 248 -13.80 8.87 10.82
CA ASP A 248 -14.20 9.40 12.12
C ASP A 248 -14.88 8.33 12.98
N GLU A 249 -15.73 7.49 12.37
CA GLU A 249 -16.33 6.33 13.03
C GLU A 249 -15.25 5.37 13.55
N ARG A 250 -14.23 5.09 12.74
CA ARG A 250 -13.12 4.20 13.09
C ARG A 250 -12.19 4.77 14.16
N CYS A 251 -11.96 6.07 14.13
CA CYS A 251 -11.16 6.73 15.16
C CYS A 251 -11.88 6.76 16.50
N ALA A 252 -13.22 6.88 16.49
CA ALA A 252 -14.03 6.93 17.69
C ALA A 252 -14.23 5.56 18.35
N ASP A 253 -14.20 4.46 17.58
CA ASP A 253 -14.49 3.12 18.08
C ASP A 253 -13.23 2.37 18.53
N PRO A 254 -13.11 2.05 19.84
CA PRO A 254 -12.03 1.17 20.32
C PRO A 254 -12.00 -0.21 19.65
N ALA A 255 -13.13 -0.68 19.09
CA ALA A 255 -13.20 -1.94 18.36
C ALA A 255 -12.44 -1.89 17.03
N HIS A 256 -12.18 -0.72 16.47
CA HIS A 256 -11.35 -0.56 15.27
C HIS A 256 -9.83 -0.58 15.52
N ARG A 257 -9.40 -0.58 16.78
CA ARG A 257 -7.99 -0.89 17.15
C ARG A 257 -7.45 -2.20 16.54
N PRO A 258 -8.28 -3.22 16.20
CA PRO A 258 -7.80 -4.41 15.50
C PRO A 258 -7.12 -4.12 14.15
N ARG A 259 -7.58 -3.14 13.35
CA ARG A 259 -6.93 -2.80 12.06
C ARG A 259 -5.55 -2.17 12.28
N HIS A 260 -5.41 -1.24 13.21
CA HIS A 260 -4.10 -0.69 13.57
C HIS A 260 -3.16 -1.77 14.13
N ARG A 261 -3.70 -2.71 14.93
CA ARG A 261 -2.94 -3.86 15.41
C ARG A 261 -2.58 -4.83 14.27
N ALA A 262 -3.50 -5.10 13.35
CA ALA A 262 -3.26 -5.95 12.19
C ALA A 262 -2.18 -5.34 11.28
N ARG A 263 -2.24 -4.02 11.04
CA ARG A 263 -1.22 -3.27 10.30
C ARG A 263 0.14 -3.34 11.00
N ALA A 264 0.19 -3.08 12.32
CA ALA A 264 1.41 -3.19 13.11
C ALA A 264 1.95 -4.63 13.10
N HIS A 265 1.08 -5.63 13.24
CA HIS A 265 1.44 -7.04 13.14
C HIS A 265 2.05 -7.38 11.77
N LEU A 266 1.41 -6.93 10.68
CA LEU A 266 1.92 -7.13 9.32
C LEU A 266 3.30 -6.49 9.16
N GLN A 267 3.49 -5.24 9.59
CA GLN A 267 4.76 -4.54 9.52
C GLN A 267 5.86 -5.27 10.31
N VAL A 268 5.58 -5.65 11.57
CA VAL A 268 6.54 -6.37 12.40
C VAL A 268 6.89 -7.72 11.77
N ARG A 269 5.88 -8.45 11.28
CA ARG A 269 6.07 -9.75 10.62
C ARG A 269 6.95 -9.62 9.37
N GLU A 270 6.66 -8.67 8.49
CA GLU A 270 7.44 -8.48 7.26
C GLU A 270 8.89 -8.07 7.55
N ILE A 271 9.11 -7.20 8.54
CA ILE A 271 10.47 -6.83 8.98
C ILE A 271 11.21 -8.06 9.53
N ALA A 272 10.56 -8.85 10.38
CA ALA A 272 11.15 -10.04 10.99
C ALA A 272 11.45 -11.13 9.94
N VAL A 273 10.47 -11.43 9.06
CA VAL A 273 10.63 -12.41 7.98
C VAL A 273 11.75 -12.00 7.03
N ALA A 274 11.83 -10.73 6.67
CA ALA A 274 12.89 -10.22 5.81
C ALA A 274 14.28 -10.28 6.48
N ALA A 275 14.36 -10.13 7.80
CA ALA A 275 15.61 -10.31 8.54
C ALA A 275 16.02 -11.80 8.61
N LEU A 276 15.06 -12.70 8.86
CA LEU A 276 15.28 -14.13 8.87
C LEU A 276 15.73 -14.67 7.51
N ARG A 277 15.04 -14.27 6.43
CA ARG A 277 15.44 -14.68 5.06
C ARG A 277 16.89 -14.34 4.77
N ARG A 278 17.31 -13.11 5.09
CA ARG A 278 18.71 -12.72 4.89
C ARG A 278 19.69 -13.62 5.67
N ARG A 279 19.38 -13.91 6.94
CA ARG A 279 20.24 -14.80 7.74
C ARG A 279 20.32 -16.19 7.13
N VAL A 280 19.20 -16.70 6.62
CA VAL A 280 19.15 -17.98 5.90
C VAL A 280 19.99 -17.90 4.63
N ASP A 281 19.81 -16.87 3.79
CA ASP A 281 20.56 -16.71 2.54
C ASP A 281 22.07 -16.57 2.78
N GLU A 282 22.49 -15.85 3.84
CA GLU A 282 23.89 -15.68 4.24
C GLU A 282 24.51 -16.97 4.78
N ALA A 283 23.69 -17.86 5.36
CA ALA A 283 24.14 -19.14 5.94
C ALA A 283 24.19 -20.29 4.90
N ILE A 284 23.51 -20.14 3.76
CA ILE A 284 23.60 -21.12 2.66
C ILE A 284 25.01 -21.09 2.06
N THR A 285 25.74 -22.20 2.23
CA THR A 285 27.10 -22.34 1.66
C THR A 285 27.09 -23.08 0.34
N GLY A 286 28.11 -22.84 -0.49
CA GLY A 286 28.29 -23.58 -1.74
C GLY A 286 28.42 -25.09 -1.50
N GLU A 287 29.09 -25.52 -0.42
CA GLU A 287 29.25 -26.92 -0.06
C GLU A 287 27.91 -27.60 0.23
N LEU A 288 26.99 -26.90 0.93
CA LEU A 288 25.65 -27.41 1.21
C LEU A 288 24.85 -27.58 -0.08
N LEU A 289 24.89 -26.59 -0.96
CA LEU A 289 24.22 -26.64 -2.27
C LEU A 289 24.78 -27.78 -3.15
N ASP A 290 26.11 -27.95 -3.19
CA ASP A 290 26.75 -29.01 -3.95
C ASP A 290 26.39 -30.40 -3.42
N ALA A 291 26.28 -30.58 -2.08
CA ALA A 291 25.85 -31.84 -1.48
C ALA A 291 24.39 -32.19 -1.84
N VAL A 292 23.50 -31.20 -1.84
CA VAL A 292 22.11 -31.40 -2.30
C VAL A 292 22.08 -31.72 -3.80
N ALA A 293 22.83 -31.01 -4.62
CA ALA A 293 22.86 -31.20 -6.07
C ALA A 293 23.39 -32.59 -6.46
N ARG A 294 24.35 -33.17 -5.70
CA ARG A 294 24.83 -34.52 -5.88
C ARG A 294 23.93 -35.62 -5.31
N GLY A 295 22.92 -35.25 -4.50
CA GLY A 295 22.06 -36.20 -3.84
C GLY A 295 22.68 -36.81 -2.55
N ASP A 296 23.77 -36.24 -2.03
CA ASP A 296 24.43 -36.69 -0.80
C ASP A 296 23.56 -36.41 0.45
N ILE A 297 22.72 -35.37 0.36
CA ILE A 297 21.76 -34.97 1.38
C ILE A 297 20.47 -34.51 0.69
N ASP A 298 19.31 -34.83 1.25
CA ASP A 298 18.04 -34.31 0.73
C ASP A 298 17.79 -32.86 1.16
N PRO A 299 16.90 -32.12 0.43
CA PRO A 299 16.66 -30.71 0.73
C PRO A 299 16.11 -30.42 2.12
N TYR A 300 15.33 -31.34 2.72
CA TYR A 300 14.78 -31.16 4.06
C TYR A 300 15.88 -31.30 5.11
N ALA A 301 16.71 -32.35 5.02
CA ALA A 301 17.85 -32.55 5.92
C ALA A 301 18.88 -31.41 5.79
N ALA A 302 19.05 -30.84 4.59
CA ALA A 302 19.87 -29.64 4.39
C ALA A 302 19.28 -28.41 5.05
N ALA A 303 17.97 -28.22 4.96
CA ALA A 303 17.26 -27.12 5.62
C ALA A 303 17.32 -27.26 7.15
N ASP A 304 17.11 -28.46 7.69
CA ASP A 304 17.16 -28.70 9.14
C ASP A 304 18.57 -28.41 9.71
N ARG A 305 19.64 -28.78 8.99
CA ARG A 305 21.01 -28.40 9.37
C ARG A 305 21.19 -26.89 9.40
N LEU A 306 20.72 -26.20 8.36
CA LEU A 306 20.80 -24.75 8.26
C LEU A 306 20.03 -24.07 9.39
N LEU A 307 18.83 -24.56 9.71
CA LEU A 307 18.01 -24.03 10.80
C LEU A 307 18.65 -24.26 12.17
N ALA A 308 19.26 -25.45 12.38
CA ALA A 308 20.01 -25.75 13.59
C ALA A 308 21.21 -24.80 13.78
N ASP A 309 21.96 -24.50 12.71
CA ASP A 309 23.08 -23.55 12.73
C ASP A 309 22.63 -22.10 13.05
N LEU A 310 21.36 -21.80 12.81
CA LEU A 310 20.73 -20.52 13.11
C LEU A 310 19.99 -20.47 14.46
N ASP A 311 20.04 -21.54 15.27
CA ASP A 311 19.26 -21.73 16.49
C ASP A 311 17.73 -21.61 16.26
N LEU A 312 17.24 -22.10 15.13
CA LEU A 312 15.84 -22.12 14.78
C LEU A 312 15.28 -23.56 14.81
N PRO A 313 13.95 -23.73 15.07
CA PRO A 313 13.33 -25.05 15.03
C PRO A 313 13.40 -25.65 13.63
N ASP A 314 13.41 -27.00 13.56
CA ASP A 314 13.45 -27.77 12.32
C ASP A 314 12.20 -27.56 11.44
N THR A 315 12.22 -28.19 10.24
CA THR A 315 11.12 -28.09 9.26
C THR A 315 9.88 -28.89 9.67
N THR A 316 9.96 -29.75 10.70
CA THR A 316 8.81 -30.53 11.17
C THR A 316 7.87 -29.71 12.05
N GLY A 317 8.30 -28.51 12.48
CA GLY A 317 7.52 -27.56 13.27
C GLY A 317 6.84 -28.25 14.44
N GLY A 318 7.50 -28.37 15.56
CA GLY A 318 7.00 -29.08 16.74
C GLY A 318 5.54 -28.76 17.08
N SER A 319 4.65 -29.63 16.67
CA SER A 319 3.26 -29.71 17.12
C SER A 319 3.15 -30.73 18.26
N GLU A 320 4.10 -30.74 19.18
CA GLU A 320 3.97 -31.46 20.45
C GLU A 320 4.00 -30.48 21.61
N GLY A 321 2.82 -30.12 22.11
CA GLY A 321 2.72 -29.44 23.39
C GLY A 321 1.75 -28.28 23.51
N ALA A 322 0.48 -28.52 23.32
CA ALA A 322 -0.58 -27.79 24.02
C ALA A 322 -1.73 -28.77 24.27
N GLY A 323 -1.57 -29.53 25.39
CA GLY A 323 -2.65 -30.23 26.05
C GLY A 323 -3.41 -29.30 26.99
#